data_cb2c7586b47c1f4b59293de0646fda67
#
_entry.id   cb2c7586b47c1f4b59293de0646fda67
#
_cell.length_a   1.000
_cell.length_b   1.000
_cell.length_c   1.000
_cell.angle_alpha   90.00
_cell.angle_beta   90.00
_cell.angle_gamma   90.00
#
_symmetry.space_group_name_H-M   'P 1'
#
loop_
_entity.id
_entity.type
_entity.pdbx_description
1 polymer ?
#
loop_
_entity_poly.entity_id
_entity_poly.type
_entity_poly.pdbx_seq_one_letter_code
_entity_poly.pdbx_strand_id
1 'polypeptide(L)'
;MDLTINHIQKGFKNKSVLQDITFSANKGECIGILGGNGCGKTTLLSILAGTLNADGGSFIWNGRDLLDNTKTRSRIVGYVPQGTPLLEELSAKDNLRLWYDKKDMMEELQGGVLQLLGIHEFINVPVSKMSGGMKKRLSIGCAVAGKQPILLLDEPTAALDLVCKQRIWDYLSDYRTKGGIILLVTHDVQEIERCSRCYLMQEGKLVPYDYDGNIRHLVEQL
;
A
#
# COMPACT_ATOMS: atom_id res chain seq x y z
N MET A 1 -0.74 -9.39 18.73
CA MET A 1 -0.27 -8.77 17.48
C MET A 1 -0.88 -9.53 16.32
N ASP A 2 -1.54 -8.82 15.41
CA ASP A 2 -2.24 -9.45 14.30
C ASP A 2 -1.31 -9.71 13.11
N LEU A 3 -0.34 -8.80 12.88
CA LEU A 3 0.69 -8.88 11.86
C LEU A 3 2.07 -8.84 12.52
N THR A 4 2.96 -9.76 12.13
CA THR A 4 4.36 -9.77 12.55
C THR A 4 5.27 -10.10 11.37
N ILE A 5 6.23 -9.25 11.13
CA ILE A 5 7.30 -9.42 10.15
C ILE A 5 8.59 -9.67 10.93
N ASN A 6 9.25 -10.80 10.71
CA ASN A 6 10.47 -11.16 11.42
C ASN A 6 11.60 -11.44 10.44
N HIS A 7 12.71 -10.73 10.61
CA HIS A 7 13.99 -10.99 9.98
C HIS A 7 13.93 -11.16 8.46
N ILE A 8 13.04 -10.40 7.75
CA ILE A 8 12.96 -10.47 6.29
C ILE A 8 14.29 -9.99 5.69
N GLN A 9 14.84 -10.83 4.81
CA GLN A 9 16.11 -10.62 4.14
C GLN A 9 15.92 -10.68 2.62
N LYS A 10 16.69 -9.84 1.89
CA LYS A 10 16.75 -9.88 0.43
C LYS A 10 18.06 -9.32 -0.10
N GLY A 11 18.74 -10.12 -0.92
CA GLY A 11 19.89 -9.70 -1.70
C GLY A 11 19.63 -9.82 -3.20
N PHE A 12 20.37 -9.05 -3.99
CA PHE A 12 20.43 -9.15 -5.44
C PHE A 12 21.90 -9.20 -5.88
N LYS A 13 22.32 -10.31 -6.49
CA LYS A 13 23.72 -10.56 -6.85
C LYS A 13 24.64 -10.34 -5.63
N ASN A 14 25.43 -9.26 -5.64
CA ASN A 14 26.43 -8.96 -4.60
C ASN A 14 25.97 -7.84 -3.63
N LYS A 15 24.70 -7.39 -3.72
CA LYS A 15 24.18 -6.31 -2.87
C LYS A 15 23.08 -6.86 -1.96
N SER A 16 23.28 -6.79 -0.63
CA SER A 16 22.20 -6.96 0.34
C SER A 16 21.34 -5.71 0.35
N VAL A 17 20.03 -5.86 0.12
CA VAL A 17 19.05 -4.75 0.07
C VAL A 17 18.21 -4.71 1.35
N LEU A 18 17.76 -5.87 1.83
CA LEU A 18 17.11 -6.00 3.12
C LEU A 18 17.96 -6.97 3.96
N GLN A 19 18.38 -6.52 5.13
CA GLN A 19 19.28 -7.30 6.00
C GLN A 19 18.53 -7.95 7.15
N ASP A 20 17.67 -7.19 7.80
CA ASP A 20 16.92 -7.64 8.97
C ASP A 20 15.69 -6.74 9.17
N ILE A 21 14.63 -7.02 8.44
CA ILE A 21 13.39 -6.25 8.57
C ILE A 21 12.48 -6.93 9.60
N THR A 22 12.30 -6.26 10.72
CA THR A 22 11.48 -6.76 11.83
C THR A 22 10.56 -5.65 12.36
N PHE A 23 9.25 -5.89 12.34
CA PHE A 23 8.23 -5.02 12.93
C PHE A 23 6.90 -5.78 13.10
N SER A 24 5.98 -5.15 13.80
CA SER A 24 4.63 -5.70 13.98
C SER A 24 3.58 -4.61 13.81
N ALA A 25 2.34 -5.01 13.51
CA ALA A 25 1.20 -4.11 13.48
C ALA A 25 -0.06 -4.78 14.05
N ASN A 26 -0.96 -3.96 14.57
CA ASN A 26 -2.28 -4.38 15.03
C ASN A 26 -3.37 -3.84 14.11
N LYS A 27 -4.55 -4.42 14.18
CA LYS A 27 -5.73 -3.94 13.44
C LYS A 27 -5.96 -2.44 13.67
N GLY A 28 -6.26 -1.73 12.58
CA GLY A 28 -6.50 -0.28 12.59
C GLY A 28 -5.23 0.58 12.57
N GLU A 29 -4.03 -0.03 12.59
CA GLU A 29 -2.79 0.74 12.50
C GLU A 29 -2.40 1.08 11.06
N CYS A 30 -1.80 2.25 10.89
CA CYS A 30 -1.06 2.66 9.70
C CYS A 30 0.42 2.77 10.06
N ILE A 31 1.25 1.97 9.42
CA ILE A 31 2.69 1.95 9.61
C ILE A 31 3.34 2.67 8.44
N GLY A 32 4.01 3.79 8.72
CA GLY A 32 4.80 4.54 7.75
C GLY A 32 6.20 3.95 7.60
N ILE A 33 6.66 3.80 6.35
CA ILE A 33 8.03 3.38 6.02
C ILE A 33 8.68 4.48 5.21
N LEU A 34 9.65 5.14 5.81
CA LEU A 34 10.40 6.26 5.27
C LEU A 34 11.79 5.81 4.84
N GLY A 35 12.50 6.62 4.07
CA GLY A 35 13.90 6.33 3.70
C GLY A 35 14.23 6.83 2.30
N GLY A 36 15.51 7.01 2.02
CA GLY A 36 16.01 7.51 0.75
C GLY A 36 15.66 6.61 -0.45
N ASN A 37 15.85 7.13 -1.66
CA ASN A 37 15.62 6.34 -2.88
C ASN A 37 16.59 5.16 -2.95
N GLY A 38 16.06 3.98 -3.32
CA GLY A 38 16.85 2.76 -3.48
C GLY A 38 17.26 2.07 -2.17
N CYS A 39 16.75 2.51 -0.98
CA CYS A 39 17.04 1.87 0.32
C CYS A 39 16.32 0.53 0.52
N GLY A 40 15.32 0.17 -0.32
CA GLY A 40 14.65 -1.14 -0.27
C GLY A 40 13.15 -1.12 0.04
N LYS A 41 12.50 0.04 0.18
CA LYS A 41 11.06 0.16 0.53
C LYS A 41 10.14 -0.62 -0.43
N THR A 42 10.25 -0.36 -1.73
CA THR A 42 9.48 -1.08 -2.76
C THR A 42 9.83 -2.57 -2.78
N THR A 43 11.09 -2.94 -2.50
CA THR A 43 11.52 -4.35 -2.38
C THR A 43 10.77 -5.03 -1.23
N LEU A 44 10.69 -4.38 -0.06
CA LEU A 44 9.94 -4.89 1.09
C LEU A 44 8.45 -5.06 0.74
N LEU A 45 7.79 -4.02 0.19
CA LEU A 45 6.38 -4.12 -0.19
C LEU A 45 6.15 -5.23 -1.23
N SER A 46 7.04 -5.39 -2.21
CA SER A 46 6.97 -6.46 -3.23
C SER A 46 7.07 -7.86 -2.61
N ILE A 47 7.91 -8.05 -1.60
CA ILE A 47 8.00 -9.30 -0.86
C ILE A 47 6.71 -9.57 -0.09
N LEU A 48 6.19 -8.59 0.63
CA LEU A 48 4.96 -8.74 1.41
C LEU A 48 3.74 -8.94 0.50
N ALA A 49 3.72 -8.33 -0.68
CA ALA A 49 2.69 -8.55 -1.71
C ALA A 49 2.78 -9.93 -2.39
N GLY A 50 3.95 -10.58 -2.35
CA GLY A 50 4.18 -11.86 -3.01
C GLY A 50 4.58 -11.79 -4.47
N THR A 51 4.96 -10.62 -4.95
CA THR A 51 5.51 -10.42 -6.30
C THR A 51 7.01 -10.66 -6.38
N LEU A 52 7.68 -10.71 -5.21
CA LEU A 52 9.08 -11.03 -5.05
C LEU A 52 9.28 -12.00 -3.89
N ASN A 53 10.18 -12.98 -4.03
CA ASN A 53 10.51 -13.90 -2.95
C ASN A 53 11.56 -13.28 -2.01
N ALA A 54 11.37 -13.46 -0.70
CA ALA A 54 12.40 -13.19 0.29
C ALA A 54 13.49 -14.28 0.21
N ASP A 55 14.67 -13.97 0.76
CA ASP A 55 15.75 -14.96 0.92
C ASP A 55 15.71 -15.59 2.34
N GLY A 56 14.97 -14.98 3.27
CA GLY A 56 14.76 -15.48 4.62
C GLY A 56 13.76 -14.62 5.39
N GLY A 57 13.40 -15.07 6.59
CA GLY A 57 12.47 -14.42 7.49
C GLY A 57 11.09 -15.06 7.52
N SER A 58 10.11 -14.36 8.13
CA SER A 58 8.71 -14.80 8.19
C SER A 58 7.74 -13.63 8.11
N PHE A 59 6.56 -13.89 7.56
CA PHE A 59 5.43 -12.97 7.50
C PHE A 59 4.20 -13.63 8.14
N ILE A 60 3.95 -13.33 9.40
CA ILE A 60 2.94 -14.00 10.21
C ILE A 60 1.68 -13.11 10.28
N TRP A 61 0.54 -13.69 9.89
CA TRP A 61 -0.79 -13.11 10.03
C TRP A 61 -1.69 -14.05 10.82
N ASN A 62 -2.22 -13.58 11.96
CA ASN A 62 -3.06 -14.38 12.85
C ASN A 62 -2.44 -15.77 13.16
N GLY A 63 -1.13 -15.81 13.43
CA GLY A 63 -0.40 -17.03 13.77
C GLY A 63 -0.04 -17.94 12.58
N ARG A 64 -0.31 -17.53 11.34
CA ARG A 64 0.06 -18.28 10.12
C ARG A 64 1.14 -17.55 9.35
N ASP A 65 2.19 -18.26 8.97
CA ASP A 65 3.20 -17.72 8.07
C ASP A 65 2.66 -17.69 6.63
N LEU A 66 2.73 -16.52 6.01
CA LEU A 66 2.27 -16.26 4.65
C LEU A 66 3.41 -16.21 3.64
N LEU A 67 4.69 -16.24 4.09
CA LEU A 67 5.84 -15.95 3.22
C LEU A 67 5.93 -16.94 2.05
N ASP A 68 5.69 -18.22 2.32
CA ASP A 68 5.77 -19.29 1.30
C ASP A 68 4.41 -19.63 0.66
N ASN A 69 3.32 -18.94 1.07
CA ASN A 69 1.98 -19.23 0.57
C ASN A 69 1.39 -18.06 -0.22
N THR A 70 1.84 -17.90 -1.46
CA THR A 70 1.41 -16.82 -2.36
C THR A 70 -0.11 -16.80 -2.56
N LYS A 71 -0.77 -17.96 -2.67
CA LYS A 71 -2.23 -18.04 -2.85
C LYS A 71 -3.00 -17.53 -1.63
N THR A 72 -2.57 -17.86 -0.43
CA THR A 72 -3.17 -17.33 0.80
C THR A 72 -2.87 -15.86 0.96
N ARG A 73 -1.62 -15.45 0.68
CA ARG A 73 -1.16 -14.07 0.77
C ARG A 73 -1.95 -13.12 -0.12
N SER A 74 -2.24 -13.49 -1.36
CA SER A 74 -3.04 -12.66 -2.29
C SER A 74 -4.49 -12.41 -1.84
N ARG A 75 -5.02 -13.24 -0.93
CA ARG A 75 -6.34 -13.04 -0.31
C ARG A 75 -6.30 -12.15 0.92
N ILE A 76 -5.12 -11.93 1.48
CA ILE A 76 -4.91 -11.19 2.75
C ILE A 76 -4.28 -9.82 2.48
N VAL A 77 -3.51 -9.69 1.40
CA VAL A 77 -2.74 -8.49 1.09
C VAL A 77 -3.23 -7.87 -0.21
N GLY A 78 -3.72 -6.63 -0.14
CA GLY A 78 -3.91 -5.75 -1.28
C GLY A 78 -2.64 -4.92 -1.49
N TYR A 79 -2.22 -4.71 -2.74
CA TYR A 79 -1.02 -3.94 -3.05
C TYR A 79 -1.28 -2.90 -4.13
N VAL A 80 -0.94 -1.66 -3.81
CA VAL A 80 -0.95 -0.52 -4.73
C VAL A 80 0.49 -0.09 -4.95
N PRO A 81 1.12 -0.46 -6.06
CA PRO A 81 2.50 -0.05 -6.36
C PRO A 81 2.58 1.45 -6.70
N GLN A 82 3.78 1.99 -6.74
CA GLN A 82 4.05 3.37 -7.13
C GLN A 82 3.49 3.68 -8.52
N GLY A 83 3.65 2.75 -9.48
CA GLY A 83 2.97 2.80 -10.78
C GLY A 83 1.48 2.49 -10.70
N THR A 84 0.79 2.63 -11.83
CA THR A 84 -0.63 2.29 -11.97
C THR A 84 -0.76 1.17 -12.99
N PRO A 85 -0.70 -0.12 -12.57
CA PRO A 85 -0.79 -1.28 -13.48
C PRO A 85 -2.23 -1.50 -13.96
N LEU A 86 -2.69 -0.60 -14.81
CA LEU A 86 -4.02 -0.61 -15.42
C LEU A 86 -3.91 -0.89 -16.91
N LEU A 87 -4.92 -1.51 -17.49
CA LEU A 87 -5.03 -1.73 -18.94
C LEU A 87 -5.50 -0.43 -19.59
N GLU A 88 -4.60 0.25 -20.30
CA GLU A 88 -4.80 1.62 -20.79
C GLU A 88 -5.89 1.75 -21.85
N GLU A 89 -6.09 0.71 -22.66
CA GLU A 89 -7.11 0.64 -23.70
C GLU A 89 -8.53 0.44 -23.14
N LEU A 90 -8.64 -0.05 -21.91
CA LEU A 90 -9.91 -0.35 -21.27
C LEU A 90 -10.42 0.83 -20.45
N SER A 91 -11.75 0.87 -20.25
CA SER A 91 -12.40 1.82 -19.33
C SER A 91 -12.11 1.48 -17.86
N ALA A 92 -12.42 2.42 -16.94
CA ALA A 92 -12.40 2.12 -15.51
C ALA A 92 -13.26 0.90 -15.17
N LYS A 93 -14.47 0.85 -15.73
CA LYS A 93 -15.40 -0.26 -15.55
C LYS A 93 -14.81 -1.62 -15.97
N ASP A 94 -14.14 -1.65 -17.09
CA ASP A 94 -13.59 -2.90 -17.61
C ASP A 94 -12.35 -3.34 -16.82
N ASN A 95 -11.51 -2.40 -16.34
CA ASN A 95 -10.44 -2.70 -15.39
C ASN A 95 -11.00 -3.27 -14.08
N LEU A 96 -12.06 -2.68 -13.52
CA LEU A 96 -12.69 -3.17 -12.29
C LEU A 96 -13.30 -4.57 -12.46
N ARG A 97 -13.86 -4.90 -13.64
CA ARG A 97 -14.41 -6.22 -13.93
C ARG A 97 -13.40 -7.36 -13.88
N LEU A 98 -12.12 -7.07 -13.89
CA LEU A 98 -11.07 -8.07 -13.68
C LEU A 98 -10.99 -8.54 -12.22
N TRP A 99 -11.54 -7.75 -11.28
CA TRP A 99 -11.39 -7.93 -9.84
C TRP A 99 -12.72 -8.08 -9.10
N TYR A 100 -13.79 -7.48 -9.63
CA TYR A 100 -15.13 -7.51 -9.05
C TYR A 100 -16.09 -8.32 -9.93
N ASP A 101 -16.97 -9.07 -9.32
CA ASP A 101 -18.17 -9.49 -10.05
C ASP A 101 -19.13 -8.30 -10.26
N LYS A 102 -20.16 -8.51 -11.09
CA LYS A 102 -21.08 -7.44 -11.48
C LYS A 102 -21.86 -6.89 -10.28
N LYS A 103 -22.25 -7.75 -9.35
CA LYS A 103 -23.07 -7.41 -8.19
C LYS A 103 -22.22 -6.58 -7.21
N ASP A 104 -21.08 -7.13 -6.80
CA ASP A 104 -20.17 -6.47 -5.85
C ASP A 104 -19.69 -5.10 -6.38
N MET A 105 -19.36 -5.01 -7.68
CA MET A 105 -18.98 -3.74 -8.30
C MET A 105 -20.09 -2.70 -8.21
N MET A 106 -21.35 -3.08 -8.43
CA MET A 106 -22.47 -2.14 -8.37
C MET A 106 -22.73 -1.68 -6.93
N GLU A 107 -22.65 -2.58 -5.95
CA GLU A 107 -22.77 -2.23 -4.52
C GLU A 107 -21.68 -1.25 -4.11
N GLU A 108 -20.42 -1.51 -4.48
CA GLU A 108 -19.28 -0.64 -4.17
C GLU A 108 -19.35 0.73 -4.87
N LEU A 109 -19.97 0.81 -6.05
CA LEU A 109 -20.21 2.08 -6.76
C LEU A 109 -21.33 2.91 -6.15
N GLN A 110 -22.30 2.28 -5.46
CA GLN A 110 -23.48 2.96 -4.89
C GLN A 110 -23.32 3.39 -3.43
N GLY A 111 -22.43 2.77 -2.66
CA GLY A 111 -22.28 3.07 -1.24
C GLY A 111 -20.97 2.58 -0.62
N GLY A 112 -20.08 1.97 -1.44
CA GLY A 112 -18.84 1.40 -0.97
C GLY A 112 -17.59 2.19 -1.36
N VAL A 113 -16.46 1.47 -1.41
CA VAL A 113 -15.14 2.06 -1.67
C VAL A 113 -15.04 2.76 -3.03
N LEU A 114 -15.67 2.23 -4.06
CA LEU A 114 -15.61 2.83 -5.41
C LEU A 114 -16.34 4.16 -5.47
N GLN A 115 -17.42 4.33 -4.69
CA GLN A 115 -18.09 5.63 -4.53
C GLN A 115 -17.22 6.60 -3.72
N LEU A 116 -16.66 6.16 -2.60
CA LEU A 116 -15.80 6.98 -1.73
C LEU A 116 -14.58 7.52 -2.48
N LEU A 117 -13.96 6.68 -3.31
CA LEU A 117 -12.88 7.07 -4.21
C LEU A 117 -13.36 7.92 -5.42
N GLY A 118 -14.66 8.15 -5.58
CA GLY A 118 -15.24 8.92 -6.68
C GLY A 118 -15.07 8.29 -8.06
N ILE A 119 -14.91 6.96 -8.13
CA ILE A 119 -14.70 6.24 -9.40
C ILE A 119 -15.97 6.26 -10.28
N HIS A 120 -17.15 6.34 -9.66
CA HIS A 120 -18.43 6.47 -10.35
C HIS A 120 -18.48 7.68 -11.31
N GLU A 121 -17.73 8.75 -11.02
CA GLU A 121 -17.67 9.97 -11.85
C GLU A 121 -17.01 9.74 -13.21
N PHE A 122 -16.11 8.75 -13.30
CA PHE A 122 -15.35 8.46 -14.51
C PHE A 122 -15.37 6.97 -14.92
N ILE A 123 -16.36 6.23 -14.48
CA ILE A 123 -16.47 4.77 -14.66
C ILE A 123 -16.37 4.30 -16.13
N ASN A 124 -16.84 5.12 -17.08
CA ASN A 124 -16.80 4.81 -18.51
C ASN A 124 -15.62 5.45 -19.24
N VAL A 125 -14.73 6.17 -18.56
CA VAL A 125 -13.57 6.82 -19.17
C VAL A 125 -12.48 5.79 -19.44
N PRO A 126 -11.89 5.72 -20.66
CA PRO A 126 -10.70 4.90 -20.94
C PRO A 126 -9.51 5.36 -20.07
N VAL A 127 -8.71 4.41 -19.58
CA VAL A 127 -7.56 4.71 -18.72
C VAL A 127 -6.54 5.62 -19.41
N SER A 128 -6.34 5.48 -20.72
CA SER A 128 -5.47 6.34 -21.52
C SER A 128 -5.86 7.83 -21.49
N LYS A 129 -7.13 8.15 -21.20
CA LYS A 129 -7.65 9.53 -21.09
C LYS A 129 -7.78 10.04 -19.65
N MET A 130 -7.36 9.25 -18.66
CA MET A 130 -7.45 9.61 -17.25
C MET A 130 -6.28 10.47 -16.78
N SER A 131 -6.55 11.39 -15.86
CA SER A 131 -5.52 12.06 -15.08
C SER A 131 -4.76 11.08 -14.17
N GLY A 132 -3.56 11.44 -13.71
CA GLY A 132 -2.81 10.63 -12.73
C GLY A 132 -3.62 10.30 -11.48
N GLY A 133 -4.39 11.27 -10.96
CA GLY A 133 -5.27 11.08 -9.81
C GLY A 133 -6.42 10.09 -10.08
N MET A 134 -7.03 10.13 -11.26
CA MET A 134 -8.05 9.15 -11.65
C MET A 134 -7.44 7.75 -11.75
N LYS A 135 -6.27 7.61 -12.41
CA LYS A 135 -5.55 6.33 -12.51
C LYS A 135 -5.20 5.76 -11.13
N LYS A 136 -4.69 6.61 -10.21
CA LYS A 136 -4.33 6.14 -8.86
C LYS A 136 -5.56 5.71 -8.06
N ARG A 137 -6.65 6.47 -8.07
CA ARG A 137 -7.91 6.09 -7.41
C ARG A 137 -8.47 4.77 -7.97
N LEU A 138 -8.43 4.58 -9.29
CA LEU A 138 -8.82 3.34 -9.92
C LEU A 138 -7.91 2.17 -9.49
N SER A 139 -6.59 2.37 -9.46
CA SER A 139 -5.62 1.36 -9.01
C SER A 139 -5.88 0.93 -7.56
N ILE A 140 -6.19 1.88 -6.66
CA ILE A 140 -6.61 1.56 -5.29
C ILE A 140 -7.91 0.75 -5.31
N GLY A 141 -8.92 1.20 -6.05
CA GLY A 141 -10.20 0.49 -6.20
C GLY A 141 -10.02 -0.97 -6.65
N CYS A 142 -9.14 -1.22 -7.61
CA CYS A 142 -8.82 -2.58 -8.05
C CYS A 142 -8.10 -3.39 -6.95
N ALA A 143 -7.15 -2.79 -6.24
CA ALA A 143 -6.35 -3.48 -5.23
C ALA A 143 -7.16 -3.92 -4.00
N VAL A 144 -8.29 -3.26 -3.72
CA VAL A 144 -9.11 -3.53 -2.52
C VAL A 144 -10.36 -4.38 -2.80
N ALA A 145 -10.53 -4.84 -4.04
CA ALA A 145 -11.69 -5.63 -4.47
C ALA A 145 -11.93 -6.88 -3.63
N GLY A 146 -10.87 -7.53 -3.18
CA GLY A 146 -10.96 -8.73 -2.35
C GLY A 146 -11.19 -8.45 -0.86
N LYS A 147 -11.41 -7.19 -0.44
CA LYS A 147 -11.58 -6.77 0.96
C LYS A 147 -10.45 -7.28 1.87
N GLN A 148 -9.24 -7.27 1.36
CA GLN A 148 -8.06 -7.77 2.07
C GLN A 148 -7.86 -7.01 3.39
N PRO A 149 -7.48 -7.69 4.49
CA PRO A 149 -7.27 -7.04 5.79
C PRO A 149 -5.96 -6.24 5.90
N ILE A 150 -5.03 -6.43 4.98
CA ILE A 150 -3.76 -5.69 4.91
C ILE A 150 -3.66 -4.97 3.57
N LEU A 151 -3.33 -3.67 3.58
CA LEU A 151 -3.14 -2.85 2.40
C LEU A 151 -1.72 -2.27 2.38
N LEU A 152 -0.99 -2.59 1.32
CA LEU A 152 0.35 -2.07 1.06
C LEU A 152 0.24 -0.95 0.02
N LEU A 153 0.78 0.22 0.33
CA LEU A 153 0.71 1.41 -0.51
C LEU A 153 2.12 1.96 -0.75
N ASP A 154 2.50 2.05 -2.00
CA ASP A 154 3.79 2.63 -2.41
C ASP A 154 3.54 4.01 -3.02
N GLU A 155 3.79 5.07 -2.25
CA GLU A 155 3.58 6.48 -2.59
C GLU A 155 2.17 6.75 -3.17
N PRO A 156 1.08 6.48 -2.42
CA PRO A 156 -0.27 6.47 -2.97
C PRO A 156 -0.79 7.84 -3.39
N THR A 157 -0.25 8.93 -2.85
CA THR A 157 -0.70 10.29 -3.15
C THR A 157 0.35 11.17 -3.84
N ALA A 158 1.49 10.59 -4.23
CA ALA A 158 2.55 11.33 -4.91
C ALA A 158 2.03 12.02 -6.19
N ALA A 159 2.38 13.29 -6.38
CA ALA A 159 1.99 14.12 -7.52
C ALA A 159 0.48 14.26 -7.76
N LEU A 160 -0.36 14.06 -6.73
CA LEU A 160 -1.80 14.27 -6.81
C LEU A 160 -2.22 15.63 -6.26
N ASP A 161 -3.32 16.17 -6.82
CA ASP A 161 -4.00 17.34 -6.28
C ASP A 161 -4.64 17.06 -4.92
N LEU A 162 -4.97 18.14 -4.18
CA LEU A 162 -5.53 18.05 -2.83
C LEU A 162 -6.86 17.28 -2.76
N VAL A 163 -7.71 17.39 -3.78
CA VAL A 163 -9.02 16.72 -3.80
C VAL A 163 -8.82 15.22 -3.94
N CYS A 164 -7.92 14.78 -4.84
CA CYS A 164 -7.59 13.38 -5.00
C CYS A 164 -6.93 12.80 -3.73
N LYS A 165 -5.98 13.55 -3.11
CA LYS A 165 -5.37 13.16 -1.83
C LYS A 165 -6.43 12.96 -0.75
N GLN A 166 -7.36 13.91 -0.59
CA GLN A 166 -8.40 13.84 0.44
C GLN A 166 -9.29 12.60 0.26
N ARG A 167 -9.76 12.32 -0.96
CA ARG A 167 -10.58 11.12 -1.23
C ARG A 167 -9.87 9.81 -0.90
N ILE A 168 -8.57 9.72 -1.20
CA ILE A 168 -7.76 8.55 -0.83
C ILE A 168 -7.70 8.43 0.69
N TRP A 169 -7.44 9.54 1.41
CA TRP A 169 -7.35 9.53 2.85
C TRP A 169 -8.67 9.25 3.56
N ASP A 170 -9.80 9.73 3.04
CA ASP A 170 -11.13 9.40 3.55
C ASP A 170 -11.36 7.88 3.49
N TYR A 171 -10.98 7.26 2.38
CA TYR A 171 -11.03 5.81 2.25
C TYR A 171 -10.07 5.09 3.22
N LEU A 172 -8.82 5.50 3.31
CA LEU A 172 -7.83 4.87 4.19
C LEU A 172 -8.24 5.00 5.68
N SER A 173 -8.84 6.10 6.06
CA SER A 173 -9.40 6.31 7.39
C SER A 173 -10.55 5.35 7.68
N ASP A 174 -11.52 5.22 6.77
CA ASP A 174 -12.62 4.25 6.87
C ASP A 174 -12.10 2.81 6.93
N TYR A 175 -11.11 2.47 6.10
CA TYR A 175 -10.47 1.16 6.09
C TYR A 175 -9.83 0.81 7.45
N ARG A 176 -9.13 1.76 8.08
CA ARG A 176 -8.54 1.59 9.42
C ARG A 176 -9.59 1.42 10.50
N THR A 177 -10.67 2.21 10.49
CA THR A 177 -11.75 2.08 11.48
C THR A 177 -12.44 0.72 11.43
N LYS A 178 -12.45 0.07 10.26
CA LYS A 178 -12.93 -1.29 10.06
C LYS A 178 -11.91 -2.38 10.44
N GLY A 179 -10.77 -1.99 10.99
CA GLY A 179 -9.72 -2.89 11.47
C GLY A 179 -8.68 -3.28 10.40
N GLY A 180 -8.66 -2.62 9.24
CA GLY A 180 -7.64 -2.82 8.23
C GLY A 180 -6.26 -2.33 8.69
N ILE A 181 -5.19 -3.04 8.33
CA ILE A 181 -3.80 -2.65 8.56
C ILE A 181 -3.24 -2.02 7.28
N ILE A 182 -2.58 -0.88 7.40
CA ILE A 182 -1.94 -0.19 6.29
C ILE A 182 -0.43 -0.18 6.50
N LEU A 183 0.32 -0.58 5.47
CA LEU A 183 1.75 -0.31 5.34
C LEU A 183 1.95 0.70 4.23
N LEU A 184 2.46 1.86 4.56
CA LEU A 184 2.55 3.03 3.70
C LEU A 184 4.00 3.43 3.49
N VAL A 185 4.49 3.35 2.27
CA VAL A 185 5.74 4.00 1.86
C VAL A 185 5.42 5.41 1.40
N THR A 186 6.06 6.40 2.00
CA THR A 186 5.83 7.82 1.67
C THR A 186 7.01 8.71 1.96
N HIS A 187 7.02 9.89 1.32
CA HIS A 187 7.86 11.05 1.61
C HIS A 187 7.02 12.30 1.92
N ASP A 188 5.68 12.17 1.91
CA ASP A 188 4.76 13.28 2.18
C ASP A 188 4.54 13.42 3.70
N VAL A 189 4.86 14.59 4.24
CA VAL A 189 4.72 14.89 5.68
C VAL A 189 3.29 14.72 6.18
N GLN A 190 2.29 15.11 5.37
CA GLN A 190 0.90 14.94 5.75
C GLN A 190 0.50 13.46 5.89
N GLU A 191 1.14 12.59 5.12
CA GLU A 191 0.97 11.15 5.25
C GLU A 191 1.67 10.59 6.48
N ILE A 192 2.89 11.08 6.78
CA ILE A 192 3.66 10.70 7.98
C ILE A 192 2.87 11.01 9.26
N GLU A 193 2.29 12.21 9.35
CA GLU A 193 1.47 12.64 10.49
C GLU A 193 0.20 11.79 10.71
N ARG A 194 -0.28 11.11 9.66
CA ARG A 194 -1.46 10.23 9.73
C ARG A 194 -1.10 8.78 10.11
N CYS A 195 0.17 8.42 10.10
CA CYS A 195 0.63 7.10 10.52
C CYS A 195 0.51 6.92 12.03
N SER A 196 0.21 5.71 12.48
CA SER A 196 0.21 5.34 13.90
C SER A 196 1.63 5.26 14.45
N ARG A 197 2.55 4.79 13.62
CA ARG A 197 3.99 4.66 13.88
C ARG A 197 4.74 4.76 12.57
N CYS A 198 5.96 5.27 12.63
CA CYS A 198 6.84 5.33 11.47
C CYS A 198 8.15 4.57 11.73
N TYR A 199 8.73 4.09 10.64
CA TYR A 199 10.06 3.51 10.62
C TYR A 199 10.88 4.15 9.51
N LEU A 200 12.15 4.38 9.78
CA LEU A 200 13.12 4.82 8.80
C LEU A 200 13.90 3.60 8.30
N MET A 201 13.91 3.39 6.98
CA MET A 201 14.68 2.33 6.34
C MET A 201 16.08 2.83 6.01
N GLN A 202 17.06 2.33 6.75
CA GLN A 202 18.48 2.64 6.60
C GLN A 202 19.28 1.35 6.53
N GLU A 203 20.21 1.25 5.59
CA GLU A 203 21.13 0.09 5.45
C GLU A 203 20.42 -1.27 5.48
N GLY A 204 19.21 -1.35 4.89
CA GLY A 204 18.42 -2.59 4.84
C GLY A 204 17.79 -3.01 6.17
N LYS A 205 17.65 -2.09 7.12
CA LYS A 205 16.99 -2.29 8.43
C LYS A 205 15.91 -1.25 8.63
N LEU A 206 14.96 -1.52 9.54
CA LEU A 206 13.97 -0.56 10.00
C LEU A 206 14.33 -0.07 11.40
N VAL A 207 14.43 1.25 11.55
CA VAL A 207 14.64 1.93 12.84
C VAL A 207 13.36 2.69 13.18
N PRO A 208 12.81 2.56 14.40
CA PRO A 208 11.66 3.37 14.80
C PRO A 208 11.97 4.86 14.62
N TYR A 209 10.99 5.60 14.12
CA TYR A 209 11.13 7.03 13.83
C TYR A 209 9.91 7.79 14.34
N ASP A 210 10.14 8.75 15.22
CA ASP A 210 9.12 9.67 15.71
C ASP A 210 9.32 11.03 15.02
N TYR A 211 8.34 11.42 14.20
CA TYR A 211 8.37 12.69 13.51
C TYR A 211 8.08 13.83 14.47
N ASP A 212 9.04 14.73 14.63
CA ASP A 212 9.00 15.87 15.55
C ASP A 212 8.36 17.14 14.97
N GLY A 213 7.77 17.07 13.77
CA GLY A 213 7.21 18.22 13.05
C GLY A 213 8.26 19.02 12.27
N ASN A 214 9.54 18.66 12.32
CA ASN A 214 10.62 19.37 11.65
C ASN A 214 11.09 18.65 10.38
N ILE A 215 10.71 19.21 9.24
CA ILE A 215 11.07 18.68 7.91
C ILE A 215 12.61 18.60 7.71
N ARG A 216 13.38 19.53 8.30
CA ARG A 216 14.85 19.53 8.13
C ARG A 216 15.47 18.30 8.79
N HIS A 217 15.04 17.96 10.01
CA HIS A 217 15.50 16.76 10.69
C HIS A 217 15.14 15.48 9.92
N LEU A 218 13.96 15.44 9.29
CA LEU A 218 13.58 14.31 8.44
C LEU A 218 14.51 14.21 7.22
N VAL A 219 14.77 15.32 6.52
CA VAL A 219 15.61 15.35 5.32
C VAL A 219 17.06 14.94 5.61
N GLU A 220 17.60 15.31 6.78
CA GLU A 220 18.95 14.93 7.20
C GLU A 220 19.10 13.42 7.46
N GLN A 221 17.98 12.71 7.68
CA GLN A 221 17.96 11.27 7.95
C GLN A 221 17.60 10.43 6.72
N LEU A 222 17.09 11.04 5.65
CA LEU A 222 16.74 10.36 4.40
C LEU A 222 17.92 10.25 3.44
#